data_b91127029e79a62e10317c4800c9a735
#
_entry.id   b91127029e79a62e10317c4800c9a735
#
_cell.length_a   1.000
_cell.length_b   1.000
_cell.length_c   1.000
_cell.angle_alpha   90.00
_cell.angle_beta   90.00
_cell.angle_gamma   90.00
#
_symmetry.space_group_name_H-M   'P 1'
#
loop_
_entity.id
_entity.type
_entity.pdbx_description
1 polymer ?
#
loop_
_entity_poly.entity_id
_entity_poly.type
_entity_poly.pdbx_seq_one_letter_code
_entity_poly.pdbx_strand_id
1 'polypeptide(L)'
;MRLKINALLTALFLVLLACKDQKPTETVAMANDTMEPENLIDRGKYMVDVLGCADCHTPKKMTAHGPENDMSRYLMGFDSAEGLPPVPENVPMGPWVLFKGDLTAAVGPWGTSYAGNLTPHETGIGTWTLEQFTKALREAKYKGLEDSRPMMPPMPRHYAYLTDEDIAAIFSYLKSIKPLENVVPGYQPPSTPPKS
;
A
#
# COMPACT_ATOMS: atom_id res chain seq x y z
N MET A 1 -52.39 -56.23 -24.62
CA MET A 1 -50.92 -55.92 -24.36
C MET A 1 -50.43 -54.67 -25.09
N ARG A 2 -51.08 -54.17 -26.14
CA ARG A 2 -50.64 -52.95 -26.88
C ARG A 2 -51.01 -51.61 -26.20
N LEU A 3 -52.00 -51.58 -25.35
CA LEU A 3 -52.46 -50.35 -24.70
C LEU A 3 -51.57 -49.88 -23.56
N LYS A 4 -50.85 -50.79 -22.89
CA LYS A 4 -49.91 -50.46 -21.79
C LYS A 4 -48.57 -49.91 -22.27
N ILE A 5 -48.18 -50.20 -23.48
CA ILE A 5 -46.89 -49.74 -24.08
C ILE A 5 -47.02 -48.26 -24.53
N ASN A 6 -48.18 -47.85 -25.04
CA ASN A 6 -48.40 -46.47 -25.47
C ASN A 6 -48.46 -45.50 -24.29
N ALA A 7 -48.98 -45.94 -23.13
CA ALA A 7 -49.04 -45.10 -21.93
C ALA A 7 -47.63 -44.85 -21.34
N LEU A 8 -46.75 -45.83 -21.46
CA LEU A 8 -45.36 -45.70 -20.96
C LEU A 8 -44.50 -44.80 -21.87
N LEU A 9 -44.73 -44.82 -23.18
CA LEU A 9 -44.06 -43.97 -24.14
C LEU A 9 -44.51 -42.50 -24.06
N THR A 10 -45.81 -42.25 -23.77
CA THR A 10 -46.30 -40.89 -23.55
C THR A 10 -45.81 -40.28 -22.24
N ALA A 11 -45.65 -41.08 -21.18
CA ALA A 11 -45.08 -40.60 -19.91
C ALA A 11 -43.62 -40.25 -20.03
N LEU A 12 -42.84 -41.01 -20.83
CA LEU A 12 -41.40 -40.73 -21.06
C LEU A 12 -41.19 -39.49 -21.92
N PHE A 13 -42.10 -39.15 -22.82
CA PHE A 13 -42.01 -37.96 -23.67
C PHE A 13 -42.34 -36.67 -22.92
N LEU A 14 -43.16 -36.71 -21.87
CA LEU A 14 -43.51 -35.57 -21.03
C LEU A 14 -42.37 -35.18 -20.05
N VAL A 15 -41.47 -36.08 -19.67
CA VAL A 15 -40.34 -35.81 -18.78
C VAL A 15 -39.23 -35.07 -19.51
N LEU A 16 -39.14 -35.13 -20.84
CA LEU A 16 -38.12 -34.45 -21.63
C LEU A 16 -38.45 -32.97 -21.95
N LEU A 17 -39.64 -32.48 -21.63
CA LEU A 17 -40.05 -31.10 -21.85
C LEU A 17 -39.91 -30.20 -20.63
N ALA A 18 -39.48 -30.72 -19.47
CA ALA A 18 -39.41 -29.99 -18.22
C ALA A 18 -38.00 -29.33 -17.96
N CYS A 19 -37.04 -29.43 -18.91
CA CYS A 19 -35.77 -28.77 -18.80
C CYS A 19 -35.68 -27.58 -19.75
N LYS A 20 -36.46 -26.54 -19.54
CA LYS A 20 -36.32 -25.25 -20.23
C LYS A 20 -36.68 -24.09 -19.33
N ASP A 21 -35.99 -24.00 -18.18
CA ASP A 21 -35.80 -22.74 -17.47
C ASP A 21 -34.31 -22.61 -17.17
N GLN A 22 -33.52 -22.40 -18.22
CA GLN A 22 -32.25 -21.71 -18.04
C GLN A 22 -32.63 -20.27 -17.72
N LYS A 23 -32.51 -19.91 -16.42
CA LYS A 23 -32.34 -18.51 -16.03
C LYS A 23 -31.31 -17.89 -16.97
N PRO A 24 -31.55 -16.70 -17.51
CA PRO A 24 -30.51 -15.98 -18.23
C PRO A 24 -29.32 -15.88 -17.32
N THR A 25 -28.18 -16.38 -17.76
CA THR A 25 -26.89 -16.06 -17.18
C THR A 25 -26.85 -14.55 -17.17
N GLU A 26 -26.95 -13.94 -15.99
CA GLU A 26 -26.58 -12.55 -15.83
C GLU A 26 -25.19 -12.42 -16.40
N THR A 27 -25.11 -11.86 -17.59
CA THR A 27 -23.87 -11.31 -18.12
C THR A 27 -23.48 -10.29 -17.07
N VAL A 28 -22.48 -10.62 -16.26
CA VAL A 28 -21.81 -9.63 -15.41
C VAL A 28 -21.30 -8.59 -16.41
N ALA A 29 -22.14 -7.59 -16.67
CA ALA A 29 -21.69 -6.36 -17.28
C ALA A 29 -20.55 -5.90 -16.36
N MET A 30 -19.33 -5.91 -16.85
CA MET A 30 -18.27 -5.13 -16.25
C MET A 30 -18.73 -3.68 -16.35
N ALA A 31 -19.49 -3.26 -15.34
CA ALA A 31 -19.74 -1.86 -15.13
C ALA A 31 -18.35 -1.21 -15.05
N ASN A 32 -18.13 -0.20 -15.87
CA ASN A 32 -17.11 0.81 -15.60
C ASN A 32 -17.57 1.53 -14.32
N ASP A 33 -17.39 0.83 -13.21
CA ASP A 33 -17.74 1.34 -11.89
C ASP A 33 -16.60 2.25 -11.49
N THR A 34 -16.68 3.50 -11.91
CA THR A 34 -15.94 4.57 -11.24
C THR A 34 -16.43 4.56 -9.80
N MET A 35 -15.62 3.99 -8.90
CA MET A 35 -15.98 3.90 -7.49
C MET A 35 -16.42 5.27 -6.99
N GLU A 36 -17.57 5.33 -6.30
CA GLU A 36 -18.01 6.53 -5.61
C GLU A 36 -16.90 7.03 -4.68
N PRO A 37 -16.74 8.35 -4.49
CA PRO A 37 -15.64 8.93 -3.71
C PRO A 37 -15.51 8.36 -2.30
N GLU A 38 -16.60 8.01 -1.63
CA GLU A 38 -16.59 7.40 -0.30
C GLU A 38 -16.02 5.98 -0.36
N ASN A 39 -16.41 5.18 -1.33
CA ASN A 39 -15.85 3.86 -1.58
C ASN A 39 -14.34 3.92 -1.91
N LEU A 40 -13.89 5.00 -2.56
CA LEU A 40 -12.50 5.20 -2.90
C LEU A 40 -11.64 5.44 -1.65
N ILE A 41 -12.10 6.24 -0.70
CA ILE A 41 -11.40 6.50 0.57
C ILE A 41 -11.33 5.23 1.42
N ASP A 42 -12.44 4.48 1.54
CA ASP A 42 -12.47 3.22 2.29
C ASP A 42 -11.57 2.16 1.66
N ARG A 43 -11.56 2.06 0.33
CA ARG A 43 -10.62 1.20 -0.40
C ARG A 43 -9.18 1.62 -0.14
N GLY A 44 -8.90 2.91 -0.17
CA GLY A 44 -7.58 3.46 0.10
C GLY A 44 -7.10 3.16 1.52
N LYS A 45 -7.98 3.32 2.51
CA LYS A 45 -7.70 2.93 3.90
C LYS A 45 -7.34 1.45 4.01
N TYR A 46 -8.17 0.58 3.44
CA TYR A 46 -7.91 -0.86 3.42
C TYR A 46 -6.55 -1.17 2.79
N MET A 47 -6.22 -0.54 1.65
CA MET A 47 -4.93 -0.76 0.98
C MET A 47 -3.76 -0.29 1.83
N VAL A 48 -3.85 0.88 2.47
CA VAL A 48 -2.80 1.40 3.38
C VAL A 48 -2.56 0.46 4.55
N ASP A 49 -3.63 -0.11 5.12
CA ASP A 49 -3.54 -1.07 6.21
C ASP A 49 -2.92 -2.40 5.75
N VAL A 50 -3.41 -2.98 4.65
CA VAL A 50 -2.94 -4.28 4.13
C VAL A 50 -1.50 -4.23 3.60
N LEU A 51 -1.11 -3.12 2.98
CA LEU A 51 0.25 -2.92 2.47
C LEU A 51 1.25 -2.54 3.58
N GLY A 52 0.79 -2.31 4.81
CA GLY A 52 1.63 -2.01 5.95
C GLY A 52 2.32 -0.64 5.88
N CYS A 53 1.71 0.35 5.22
CA CYS A 53 2.32 1.68 5.10
C CYS A 53 2.62 2.29 6.48
N ALA A 54 1.71 2.09 7.44
CA ALA A 54 1.86 2.58 8.81
C ALA A 54 2.99 1.90 9.59
N ASP A 55 3.46 0.72 9.17
CA ASP A 55 4.54 0.01 9.88
C ASP A 55 5.85 0.78 9.88
N CYS A 56 6.15 1.44 8.76
CA CYS A 56 7.36 2.26 8.64
C CYS A 56 7.06 3.77 8.71
N HIS A 57 5.87 4.21 8.30
CA HIS A 57 5.55 5.63 8.21
C HIS A 57 4.84 6.21 9.44
N THR A 58 4.65 5.41 10.51
CA THR A 58 4.10 5.87 11.79
C THR A 58 5.09 5.59 12.92
N PRO A 59 5.54 6.61 13.66
CA PRO A 59 6.34 6.39 14.87
C PRO A 59 5.64 5.46 15.86
N LYS A 60 6.41 4.72 16.64
CA LYS A 60 5.87 3.80 17.64
C LYS A 60 6.00 4.40 19.03
N LYS A 61 5.05 4.04 19.89
CA LYS A 61 5.15 4.20 21.33
C LYS A 61 5.25 2.82 21.98
N MET A 62 6.04 2.71 23.04
CA MET A 62 6.15 1.48 23.79
C MET A 62 4.93 1.34 24.70
N THR A 63 4.28 0.17 24.65
CA THR A 63 3.16 -0.21 25.52
C THR A 63 3.52 -1.45 26.34
N ALA A 64 2.63 -1.88 27.22
CA ALA A 64 2.78 -3.14 27.96
C ALA A 64 2.81 -4.38 27.03
N HIS A 65 2.32 -4.25 25.80
CA HIS A 65 2.26 -5.30 24.78
C HIS A 65 3.37 -5.19 23.72
N GLY A 66 4.26 -4.23 23.87
CA GLY A 66 5.33 -3.94 22.92
C GLY A 66 5.12 -2.64 22.15
N PRO A 67 5.86 -2.44 21.04
CA PRO A 67 5.74 -1.23 20.21
C PRO A 67 4.42 -1.22 19.45
N GLU A 68 3.65 -0.14 19.58
CA GLU A 68 2.40 0.10 18.88
C GLU A 68 2.46 1.41 18.11
N ASN A 69 1.73 1.50 17.00
CA ASN A 69 1.65 2.75 16.23
C ASN A 69 1.13 3.91 17.10
N ASP A 70 1.85 5.00 17.13
CA ASP A 70 1.36 6.22 17.76
C ASP A 70 0.37 6.94 16.82
N MET A 71 -0.90 6.71 17.05
CA MET A 71 -1.96 7.28 16.21
C MET A 71 -2.06 8.80 16.26
N SER A 72 -1.42 9.47 17.24
CA SER A 72 -1.32 10.92 17.23
C SER A 72 -0.32 11.44 16.17
N ARG A 73 0.60 10.56 15.75
CA ARG A 73 1.64 10.80 14.75
C ARG A 73 1.46 9.90 13.51
N TYR A 74 0.22 9.50 13.22
CA TYR A 74 -0.12 8.56 12.16
C TYR A 74 0.37 9.03 10.79
N LEU A 75 1.19 8.21 10.14
CA LEU A 75 1.77 8.41 8.80
C LEU A 75 2.62 9.67 8.62
N MET A 76 3.09 10.29 9.71
CA MET A 76 3.96 11.47 9.63
C MET A 76 5.41 11.16 9.25
N GLY A 77 5.78 9.86 9.16
CA GLY A 77 7.12 9.43 8.86
C GLY A 77 8.07 9.48 10.06
N PHE A 78 9.37 9.54 9.78
CA PHE A 78 10.40 9.66 10.80
C PHE A 78 10.25 10.99 11.56
N ASP A 79 10.15 10.90 12.87
CA ASP A 79 10.07 12.11 13.71
C ASP A 79 11.44 12.76 13.83
N SER A 80 11.63 13.88 13.14
CA SER A 80 12.89 14.62 13.15
C SER A 80 13.21 15.25 14.51
N ALA A 81 12.20 15.47 15.36
CA ALA A 81 12.41 15.99 16.71
C ALA A 81 13.03 14.94 17.66
N GLU A 82 12.74 13.66 17.45
CA GLU A 82 13.38 12.58 18.23
C GLU A 82 14.83 12.33 17.78
N GLY A 83 15.15 12.61 16.54
CA GLY A 83 16.46 12.33 15.95
C GLY A 83 16.72 10.83 15.72
N LEU A 84 17.88 10.55 15.13
CA LEU A 84 18.37 9.17 14.94
C LEU A 84 19.29 8.82 16.12
N PRO A 85 19.05 7.69 16.82
CA PRO A 85 20.01 7.22 17.83
C PRO A 85 21.36 6.90 17.17
N PRO A 86 22.48 7.00 17.89
CA PRO A 86 23.78 6.66 17.32
C PRO A 86 23.80 5.19 16.89
N VAL A 87 24.34 4.94 15.69
CA VAL A 87 24.56 3.56 15.22
C VAL A 87 25.67 2.95 16.08
N PRO A 88 25.45 1.77 16.69
CA PRO A 88 26.47 1.14 17.52
C PRO A 88 27.76 0.88 16.72
N GLU A 89 28.90 1.35 17.20
CA GLU A 89 30.20 1.23 16.51
C GLU A 89 30.64 -0.24 16.29
N ASN A 90 30.19 -1.13 17.15
CA ASN A 90 30.61 -2.55 17.15
C ASN A 90 29.68 -3.46 16.35
N VAL A 91 28.67 -2.92 15.66
CA VAL A 91 27.80 -3.72 14.79
C VAL A 91 28.45 -3.79 13.40
N PRO A 92 28.88 -5.00 12.95
CA PRO A 92 29.40 -5.15 11.60
C PRO A 92 28.24 -4.92 10.62
N MET A 93 28.19 -3.74 10.02
CA MET A 93 27.10 -3.39 9.09
C MET A 93 27.08 -4.32 7.87
N GLY A 94 28.22 -4.67 7.29
CA GLY A 94 28.33 -5.63 6.19
C GLY A 94 27.09 -5.70 5.29
N PRO A 95 26.50 -6.89 5.10
CA PRO A 95 25.24 -7.05 4.34
C PRO A 95 23.98 -6.83 5.19
N TRP A 96 24.10 -6.45 6.46
CA TRP A 96 22.98 -6.29 7.37
C TRP A 96 22.29 -4.93 7.23
N VAL A 97 21.03 -4.90 7.61
CA VAL A 97 20.22 -3.68 7.71
C VAL A 97 19.80 -3.51 9.17
N LEU A 98 20.05 -2.33 9.72
CA LEU A 98 19.56 -1.93 11.04
C LEU A 98 18.35 -1.04 10.88
N PHE A 99 17.33 -1.30 11.65
CA PHE A 99 16.16 -0.41 11.78
C PHE A 99 16.20 0.35 13.09
N LYS A 100 15.79 1.63 13.07
CA LYS A 100 15.36 2.32 14.29
C LYS A 100 14.23 1.48 14.94
N GLY A 101 14.15 1.45 16.26
CA GLY A 101 13.21 0.58 16.97
C GLY A 101 11.73 0.77 16.61
N ASP A 102 11.36 1.90 16.03
CA ASP A 102 10.02 2.21 15.52
C ASP A 102 9.86 1.99 14.01
N LEU A 103 10.87 1.48 13.33
CA LEU A 103 10.94 1.19 11.91
C LEU A 103 10.92 2.44 10.99
N THR A 104 10.93 3.66 11.53
CA THR A 104 10.84 4.88 10.71
C THR A 104 12.15 5.29 10.05
N ALA A 105 13.26 4.66 10.39
CA ALA A 105 14.57 4.83 9.74
C ALA A 105 15.29 3.50 9.60
N ALA A 106 16.10 3.37 8.56
CA ALA A 106 16.94 2.21 8.31
C ALA A 106 18.35 2.63 7.85
N VAL A 107 19.35 1.87 8.33
CA VAL A 107 20.75 2.01 7.94
C VAL A 107 21.22 0.71 7.30
N GLY A 108 21.83 0.79 6.15
CA GLY A 108 22.31 -0.36 5.40
C GLY A 108 23.47 -0.01 4.45
N PRO A 109 23.83 -0.90 3.52
CA PRO A 109 24.90 -0.66 2.55
C PRO A 109 24.69 0.58 1.69
N TRP A 110 23.45 1.03 1.55
CA TRP A 110 23.09 2.25 0.83
C TRP A 110 23.25 3.54 1.64
N GLY A 111 23.52 3.46 2.93
CA GLY A 111 23.53 4.58 3.87
C GLY A 111 22.27 4.62 4.75
N THR A 112 21.81 5.81 5.12
CA THR A 112 20.63 6.00 5.99
C THR A 112 19.45 6.52 5.20
N SER A 113 18.31 5.86 5.34
CA SER A 113 17.02 6.23 4.77
C SER A 113 15.97 6.46 5.85
N TYR A 114 15.04 7.35 5.58
CA TYR A 114 13.99 7.76 6.50
C TYR A 114 12.62 7.60 5.84
N ALA A 115 11.64 7.12 6.60
CA ALA A 115 10.26 7.07 6.15
C ALA A 115 9.71 8.48 5.98
N GLY A 116 9.17 8.79 4.81
CA GLY A 116 8.64 10.10 4.47
C GLY A 116 7.31 10.42 5.17
N ASN A 117 6.99 11.71 5.28
CA ASN A 117 5.67 12.15 5.72
C ASN A 117 4.64 11.90 4.62
N LEU A 118 3.66 11.03 4.88
CA LEU A 118 2.56 10.69 3.96
C LEU A 118 1.27 11.46 4.26
N THR A 119 1.28 12.36 5.24
CA THR A 119 0.10 13.16 5.55
C THR A 119 -0.10 14.29 4.52
N PRO A 120 -1.33 14.82 4.38
CA PRO A 120 -1.63 15.90 3.44
C PRO A 120 -1.15 17.30 3.92
N HIS A 121 -0.08 17.34 4.70
CA HIS A 121 0.64 18.57 5.03
C HIS A 121 1.61 18.95 3.90
N GLU A 122 1.97 20.22 3.78
CA GLU A 122 2.93 20.68 2.75
C GLU A 122 4.32 20.06 2.89
N THR A 123 4.73 19.70 4.13
CA THR A 123 5.97 18.96 4.39
C THR A 123 5.88 17.46 4.03
N GLY A 124 4.68 16.97 3.74
CA GLY A 124 4.39 15.61 3.30
C GLY A 124 3.97 15.57 1.83
N ILE A 125 2.80 14.97 1.57
CA ILE A 125 2.25 14.83 0.21
C ILE A 125 1.16 15.88 -0.10
N GLY A 126 1.02 16.92 0.73
CA GLY A 126 -0.06 17.91 0.62
C GLY A 126 -0.13 18.58 -0.75
N THR A 127 1.02 18.91 -1.34
CA THR A 127 1.13 19.57 -2.65
C THR A 127 1.24 18.59 -3.83
N TRP A 128 1.29 17.27 -3.58
CA TRP A 128 1.46 16.29 -4.65
C TRP A 128 0.19 16.11 -5.47
N THR A 129 0.37 15.84 -6.75
CA THR A 129 -0.69 15.36 -7.64
C THR A 129 -0.77 13.83 -7.60
N LEU A 130 -1.89 13.26 -8.05
CA LEU A 130 -2.03 11.81 -8.23
C LEU A 130 -0.97 11.27 -9.19
N GLU A 131 -0.68 11.98 -10.29
CA GLU A 131 0.34 11.58 -11.25
C GLU A 131 1.72 11.49 -10.58
N GLN A 132 2.09 12.50 -9.79
CA GLN A 132 3.34 12.51 -9.04
C GLN A 132 3.42 11.35 -8.04
N PHE A 133 2.32 11.06 -7.33
CA PHE A 133 2.25 9.93 -6.40
C PHE A 133 2.36 8.58 -7.12
N THR A 134 1.66 8.44 -8.26
CA THR A 134 1.73 7.25 -9.11
C THR A 134 3.15 7.00 -9.60
N LYS A 135 3.84 8.03 -10.07
CA LYS A 135 5.23 7.95 -10.50
C LYS A 135 6.17 7.53 -9.37
N ALA A 136 5.96 8.06 -8.17
CA ALA A 136 6.73 7.67 -7.00
C ALA A 136 6.65 6.17 -6.75
N LEU A 137 5.46 5.56 -6.83
CA LEU A 137 5.27 4.13 -6.58
C LEU A 137 5.71 3.27 -7.76
N ARG A 138 5.30 3.59 -9.00
CA ARG A 138 5.58 2.76 -10.18
C ARG A 138 7.04 2.76 -10.60
N GLU A 139 7.66 3.92 -10.62
CA GLU A 139 9.04 4.08 -11.04
C GLU A 139 10.02 4.10 -9.87
N ALA A 140 9.49 4.02 -8.64
CA ALA A 140 10.26 4.15 -7.42
C ALA A 140 11.15 5.42 -7.41
N LYS A 141 10.62 6.52 -7.94
CA LYS A 141 11.27 7.82 -7.97
C LYS A 141 11.02 8.60 -6.68
N TYR A 142 12.07 9.15 -6.10
CA TYR A 142 11.96 9.96 -4.89
C TYR A 142 11.07 11.17 -5.14
N LYS A 143 10.01 11.30 -4.34
CA LYS A 143 8.98 12.35 -4.49
C LYS A 143 8.28 12.36 -5.85
N GLY A 144 8.35 11.28 -6.65
CA GLY A 144 7.73 11.22 -7.98
C GLY A 144 8.26 12.25 -8.99
N LEU A 145 9.47 12.76 -8.77
CA LEU A 145 10.10 13.75 -9.68
C LEU A 145 10.96 13.05 -10.73
N GLU A 146 10.92 13.54 -12.00
CA GLU A 146 11.59 12.91 -13.15
C GLU A 146 13.07 12.66 -12.93
N ASP A 147 13.79 13.68 -12.54
CA ASP A 147 15.26 13.64 -12.39
C ASP A 147 15.71 13.31 -10.96
N SER A 148 14.79 12.75 -10.14
CA SER A 148 15.13 12.42 -8.77
C SER A 148 15.83 11.06 -8.66
N ARG A 149 16.57 10.88 -7.56
CA ARG A 149 17.14 9.58 -7.20
C ARG A 149 16.06 8.51 -7.03
N PRO A 150 16.39 7.22 -7.12
CA PRO A 150 15.47 6.16 -6.71
C PRO A 150 15.06 6.29 -5.24
N MET A 151 13.86 5.80 -4.92
CA MET A 151 13.49 5.58 -3.52
C MET A 151 14.44 4.56 -2.89
N MET A 152 14.82 4.84 -1.65
CA MET A 152 15.78 4.01 -0.93
C MET A 152 15.10 2.83 -0.24
N PRO A 153 15.81 1.70 -0.08
CA PRO A 153 15.33 0.64 0.80
C PRO A 153 15.06 1.19 2.21
N PRO A 154 14.14 0.58 2.99
CA PRO A 154 13.45 -0.66 2.71
C PRO A 154 12.10 -0.52 1.96
N MET A 155 11.81 0.65 1.39
CA MET A 155 10.53 0.86 0.67
C MET A 155 10.31 -0.22 -0.38
N PRO A 156 9.18 -0.97 -0.32
CA PRO A 156 8.95 -2.11 -1.19
C PRO A 156 8.79 -1.72 -2.67
N ARG A 157 9.44 -2.46 -3.55
CA ARG A 157 9.38 -2.23 -5.01
C ARG A 157 8.13 -2.82 -5.66
N HIS A 158 7.49 -3.80 -5.02
CA HIS A 158 6.31 -4.46 -5.58
C HIS A 158 5.06 -3.56 -5.62
N TYR A 159 5.07 -2.41 -4.97
CA TYR A 159 3.99 -1.43 -5.13
C TYR A 159 3.86 -0.88 -6.56
N ALA A 160 4.88 -1.08 -7.40
CA ALA A 160 4.80 -0.80 -8.83
C ALA A 160 3.73 -1.64 -9.56
N TYR A 161 3.28 -2.75 -8.98
CA TYR A 161 2.25 -3.64 -9.57
C TYR A 161 0.82 -3.31 -9.12
N LEU A 162 0.63 -2.31 -8.26
CA LEU A 162 -0.71 -1.85 -7.90
C LEU A 162 -1.46 -1.36 -9.14
N THR A 163 -2.78 -1.55 -9.18
CA THR A 163 -3.62 -0.99 -10.24
C THR A 163 -3.69 0.54 -10.12
N ASP A 164 -4.11 1.22 -11.18
CA ASP A 164 -4.28 2.67 -11.13
C ASP A 164 -5.39 3.07 -10.16
N GLU A 165 -6.44 2.25 -10.07
CA GLU A 165 -7.55 2.42 -9.14
C GLU A 165 -7.08 2.28 -7.68
N ASP A 166 -6.23 1.30 -7.37
CA ASP A 166 -5.69 1.13 -6.02
C ASP A 166 -4.75 2.29 -5.64
N ILE A 167 -3.92 2.75 -6.55
CA ILE A 167 -3.05 3.92 -6.32
C ILE A 167 -3.89 5.19 -6.09
N ALA A 168 -4.94 5.39 -6.90
CA ALA A 168 -5.86 6.52 -6.73
C ALA A 168 -6.61 6.44 -5.39
N ALA A 169 -7.04 5.25 -4.99
CA ALA A 169 -7.68 5.01 -3.70
C ALA A 169 -6.75 5.33 -2.52
N ILE A 170 -5.52 4.80 -2.55
CA ILE A 170 -4.48 5.08 -1.54
C ILE A 170 -4.24 6.59 -1.45
N PHE A 171 -4.04 7.25 -2.57
CA PHE A 171 -3.79 8.70 -2.60
C PHE A 171 -4.97 9.48 -2.03
N SER A 172 -6.21 9.13 -2.40
CA SER A 172 -7.42 9.78 -1.89
C SER A 172 -7.55 9.64 -0.39
N TYR A 173 -7.27 8.45 0.16
CA TYR A 173 -7.25 8.24 1.60
C TYR A 173 -6.15 9.07 2.28
N LEU A 174 -4.92 9.04 1.79
CA LEU A 174 -3.82 9.82 2.36
C LEU A 174 -4.08 11.34 2.31
N LYS A 175 -4.83 11.81 1.31
CA LYS A 175 -5.28 13.22 1.22
C LYS A 175 -6.42 13.56 2.17
N SER A 176 -7.14 12.57 2.71
CA SER A 176 -8.29 12.76 3.61
C SER A 176 -7.93 12.73 5.10
N ILE A 177 -6.74 12.20 5.45
CA ILE A 177 -6.32 12.09 6.85
C ILE A 177 -5.84 13.43 7.43
N LYS A 178 -5.65 13.47 8.76
CA LYS A 178 -5.17 14.68 9.44
C LYS A 178 -3.78 15.08 8.95
N PRO A 179 -3.58 16.34 8.50
CA PRO A 179 -2.26 16.85 8.16
C PRO A 179 -1.39 17.00 9.42
N LEU A 180 -0.13 16.56 9.32
CA LEU A 180 0.86 16.68 10.39
C LEU A 180 2.13 17.32 9.81
N GLU A 181 2.57 18.40 10.43
CA GLU A 181 3.83 19.05 10.07
C GLU A 181 5.00 18.18 10.54
N ASN A 182 5.85 17.76 9.60
CA ASN A 182 7.09 17.06 9.90
C ASN A 182 8.04 17.10 8.69
N VAL A 183 9.15 17.79 8.82
CA VAL A 183 10.22 17.83 7.81
C VAL A 183 11.15 16.65 8.03
N VAL A 184 10.96 15.59 7.27
CA VAL A 184 11.79 14.39 7.35
C VAL A 184 13.17 14.67 6.75
N PRO A 185 14.29 14.24 7.42
CA PRO A 185 15.63 14.41 6.89
C PRO A 185 15.82 13.76 5.51
N GLY A 186 16.69 14.35 4.71
CA GLY A 186 17.10 13.75 3.44
C GLY A 186 17.92 12.47 3.65
N TYR A 187 17.93 11.60 2.64
CA TYR A 187 18.80 10.44 2.60
C TYR A 187 20.27 10.82 2.82
N GLN A 188 20.98 10.02 3.62
CA GLN A 188 22.40 10.19 3.89
C GLN A 188 23.18 9.02 3.26
N PRO A 189 24.09 9.28 2.31
CA PRO A 189 24.91 8.23 1.72
C PRO A 189 25.85 7.61 2.77
N PRO A 190 26.39 6.40 2.52
CA PRO A 190 27.36 5.79 3.42
C PRO A 190 28.60 6.68 3.57
N SER A 191 29.13 6.77 4.78
CA SER A 191 30.36 7.52 5.06
C SER A 191 31.59 6.96 4.35
N THR A 192 31.54 5.67 3.97
CA THR A 192 32.59 5.01 3.17
C THR A 192 31.89 4.31 2.00
N PRO A 193 32.33 4.53 0.74
CA PRO A 193 31.75 3.81 -0.40
C PRO A 193 31.88 2.28 -0.20
N PRO A 194 30.91 1.49 -0.63
CA PRO A 194 31.05 0.03 -0.61
C PRO A 194 32.30 -0.36 -1.39
N LYS A 195 33.12 -1.22 -0.81
CA LYS A 195 34.26 -1.81 -1.53
C LYS A 195 33.73 -2.62 -2.70
N SER A 196 34.14 -2.28 -3.89
CA SER A 196 33.85 -2.98 -5.15
C SER A 196 34.38 -4.40 -5.15
#